data_2ba19c1f9be2ab4ccb7f51f59b730522
#
_entry.id   2ba19c1f9be2ab4ccb7f51f59b730522
#
_cell.length_a   1.000
_cell.length_b   1.000
_cell.length_c   1.000
_cell.angle_alpha   90.00
_cell.angle_beta   90.00
_cell.angle_gamma   90.00
#
_symmetry.space_group_name_H-M   'P 1'
#
loop_
_entity.id
_entity.type
_entity.pdbx_description
1 polymer ?
#
loop_
_entity_poly.entity_id
_entity_poly.type
_entity_poly.pdbx_seq_one_letter_code
_entity_poly.pdbx_strand_id
1 'polypeptide(L)'
;MGNVVAAYFDLDGTLLNASSEKTLAGHLARRRPWRIPWGTVAWTAGFLSNLLRGRAVYDAARNRGHFSLTSWEVLEHHSSHLAEERLKPCIPPEAWEKLAWHREQGHRLVLVTATVAPMAEAMGRVLGMDAVYGCGPPERTGILSGSERGWSVPRRKGKVP
;
A
#
# COMPACT_ATOMS: atom_id res chain seq x y z
N MET A 1 -34.61 -1.82 -2.48
CA MET A 1 -33.18 -1.52 -2.28
C MET A 1 -32.40 -2.55 -3.09
N GLY A 2 -31.74 -2.12 -4.17
CA GLY A 2 -30.93 -3.02 -4.98
C GLY A 2 -29.71 -3.49 -4.20
N ASN A 3 -29.35 -4.76 -4.30
CA ASN A 3 -28.14 -5.30 -3.72
C ASN A 3 -26.92 -4.63 -4.40
N VAL A 4 -26.11 -3.89 -3.64
CA VAL A 4 -24.85 -3.34 -4.12
C VAL A 4 -23.83 -4.46 -4.15
N VAL A 5 -23.36 -4.83 -5.35
CA VAL A 5 -22.28 -5.80 -5.53
C VAL A 5 -20.93 -5.08 -5.41
N ALA A 6 -19.99 -5.67 -4.68
CA ALA A 6 -18.63 -5.17 -4.55
C ALA A 6 -17.63 -6.17 -5.15
N ALA A 7 -16.73 -5.67 -5.98
CA ALA A 7 -15.62 -6.42 -6.54
C ALA A 7 -14.33 -6.08 -5.77
N TYR A 8 -13.67 -7.09 -5.24
CA TYR A 8 -12.45 -6.95 -4.45
C TYR A 8 -11.23 -7.31 -5.28
N PHE A 9 -10.21 -6.48 -5.23
CA PHE A 9 -8.97 -6.65 -5.97
C PHE A 9 -7.78 -6.55 -5.05
N ASP A 10 -6.78 -7.40 -5.26
CA ASP A 10 -5.43 -7.20 -4.73
C ASP A 10 -4.60 -6.38 -5.73
N LEU A 11 -3.50 -5.80 -5.27
CA LEU A 11 -2.65 -4.92 -6.07
C LEU A 11 -1.46 -5.68 -6.68
N ASP A 12 -0.49 -6.05 -5.84
CA ASP A 12 0.81 -6.58 -6.27
C ASP A 12 0.68 -8.02 -6.79
N GLY A 13 1.00 -8.25 -8.06
CA GLY A 13 0.85 -9.55 -8.70
C GLY A 13 -0.57 -9.85 -9.22
N THR A 14 -1.52 -8.93 -9.07
CA THR A 14 -2.90 -9.04 -9.56
C THR A 14 -3.23 -7.92 -10.54
N LEU A 15 -3.42 -6.69 -10.05
CA LEU A 15 -3.65 -5.52 -10.90
C LEU A 15 -2.33 -4.88 -11.39
N LEU A 16 -1.22 -5.24 -10.79
CA LEU A 16 0.08 -4.64 -11.06
C LEU A 16 1.14 -5.74 -11.24
N ASN A 17 1.80 -5.77 -12.38
CA ASN A 17 2.93 -6.68 -12.67
C ASN A 17 4.25 -6.19 -12.06
N ALA A 18 4.18 -5.60 -10.87
CA ALA A 18 5.33 -5.09 -10.12
C ALA A 18 5.05 -5.14 -8.62
N SER A 19 6.09 -4.94 -7.80
CA SER A 19 5.90 -4.75 -6.36
C SER A 19 5.92 -3.26 -6.03
N SER A 20 4.75 -2.74 -5.65
CA SER A 20 4.56 -1.34 -5.29
C SER A 20 5.40 -0.94 -4.06
N GLU A 21 5.47 -1.80 -3.05
CA GLU A 21 6.26 -1.57 -1.84
C GLU A 21 7.77 -1.55 -2.10
N LYS A 22 8.28 -2.48 -2.94
CA LYS A 22 9.69 -2.48 -3.34
C LYS A 22 10.06 -1.25 -4.16
N THR A 23 9.16 -0.80 -5.02
CA THR A 23 9.35 0.41 -5.83
C THR A 23 9.47 1.64 -4.94
N LEU A 24 8.59 1.79 -3.94
CA LEU A 24 8.64 2.87 -2.98
C LEU A 24 9.90 2.82 -2.12
N ALA A 25 10.24 1.65 -1.56
CA ALA A 25 11.43 1.47 -0.75
C ALA A 25 12.72 1.80 -1.53
N GLY A 26 12.84 1.30 -2.76
CA GLY A 26 13.98 1.57 -3.63
C GLY A 26 14.09 3.05 -4.02
N HIS A 27 12.96 3.74 -4.24
CA HIS A 27 12.95 5.17 -4.52
C HIS A 27 13.43 5.98 -3.31
N LEU A 28 12.92 5.69 -2.12
CA LEU A 28 13.32 6.36 -0.89
C LEU A 28 14.79 6.12 -0.55
N ALA A 29 15.30 4.89 -0.76
CA ALA A 29 16.71 4.56 -0.56
C ALA A 29 17.64 5.38 -1.48
N ARG A 30 17.27 5.56 -2.76
CA ARG A 30 18.06 6.38 -3.70
C ARG A 30 18.03 7.87 -3.35
N ARG A 31 16.88 8.37 -2.89
CA ARG A 31 16.73 9.79 -2.52
C ARG A 31 17.42 10.15 -1.21
N ARG A 32 17.52 9.20 -0.29
CA ARG A 32 18.07 9.39 1.06
C ARG A 32 18.96 8.21 1.47
N PRO A 33 20.11 8.00 0.82
CA PRO A 33 20.97 6.82 1.02
C PRO A 33 21.49 6.70 2.46
N TRP A 34 21.65 7.80 3.19
CA TRP A 34 22.04 7.81 4.59
C TRP A 34 21.06 7.11 5.51
N ARG A 35 19.81 6.87 5.07
CA ARG A 35 18.77 6.15 5.82
C ARG A 35 18.89 4.63 5.69
N ILE A 36 19.64 4.13 4.71
CA ILE A 36 19.79 2.68 4.49
C ILE A 36 20.33 1.98 5.74
N PRO A 37 21.41 2.44 6.39
CA PRO A 37 21.92 1.78 7.61
C PRO A 37 20.85 1.74 8.72
N TRP A 38 20.16 2.86 8.94
CA TRP A 38 19.11 2.93 9.97
C TRP A 38 17.90 2.06 9.66
N GLY A 39 17.46 2.03 8.41
CA GLY A 39 16.39 1.15 7.94
C GLY A 39 16.76 -0.32 8.09
N THR A 40 18.02 -0.69 7.82
CA THR A 40 18.53 -2.05 8.02
C THR A 40 18.54 -2.42 9.50
N VAL A 41 19.03 -1.54 10.37
CA VAL A 41 19.00 -1.76 11.83
C VAL A 41 17.56 -1.95 12.33
N ALA A 42 16.65 -1.05 11.95
CA ALA A 42 15.26 -1.13 12.35
C ALA A 42 14.57 -2.41 11.83
N TRP A 43 14.85 -2.79 10.58
CA TRP A 43 14.33 -4.02 10.00
C TRP A 43 14.87 -5.26 10.75
N THR A 44 16.18 -5.32 11.01
CA THR A 44 16.82 -6.42 11.74
C THR A 44 16.27 -6.55 13.16
N ALA A 45 16.15 -5.43 13.88
CA ALA A 45 15.56 -5.40 15.21
C ALA A 45 14.11 -5.90 15.19
N GLY A 46 13.31 -5.45 14.23
CA GLY A 46 11.94 -5.91 14.03
C GLY A 46 11.86 -7.40 13.70
N PHE A 47 12.75 -7.90 12.86
CA PHE A 47 12.86 -9.31 12.50
C PHE A 47 13.16 -10.19 13.75
N LEU A 48 14.20 -9.84 14.48
CA LEU A 48 14.58 -10.57 15.71
C LEU A 48 13.46 -10.54 16.76
N SER A 49 12.86 -9.36 16.98
CA SER A 49 11.72 -9.22 17.90
C SER A 49 10.53 -10.11 17.51
N ASN A 50 10.25 -10.24 16.22
CA ASN A 50 9.19 -11.10 15.72
C ASN A 50 9.53 -12.60 15.92
N LEU A 51 10.78 -12.99 15.69
CA LEU A 51 11.24 -14.36 15.96
C LEU A 51 11.14 -14.72 17.45
N LEU A 52 11.59 -13.82 18.34
CA LEU A 52 11.50 -14.00 19.79
C LEU A 52 10.05 -14.13 20.28
N ARG A 53 9.09 -13.55 19.54
CA ARG A 53 7.65 -13.71 19.78
C ARG A 53 7.06 -14.98 19.15
N GLY A 54 7.88 -15.89 18.67
CA GLY A 54 7.46 -17.20 18.13
C GLY A 54 6.83 -17.14 16.74
N ARG A 55 7.09 -16.06 15.96
CA ARG A 55 6.58 -15.98 14.59
C ARG A 55 7.41 -16.79 13.62
N ALA A 56 6.77 -17.33 12.60
CA ALA A 56 7.47 -17.98 11.50
C ALA A 56 8.46 -17.00 10.84
N VAL A 57 9.59 -17.50 10.35
CA VAL A 57 10.65 -16.71 9.70
C VAL A 57 10.09 -15.83 8.57
N TYR A 58 9.20 -16.39 7.76
CA TYR A 58 8.54 -15.66 6.67
C TYR A 58 7.75 -14.44 7.16
N ASP A 59 6.95 -14.61 8.24
CA ASP A 59 6.17 -13.52 8.82
C ASP A 59 7.05 -12.50 9.55
N ALA A 60 8.14 -12.95 10.17
CA ALA A 60 9.11 -12.09 10.83
C ALA A 60 9.83 -11.17 9.83
N ALA A 61 10.15 -11.70 8.64
CA ALA A 61 10.80 -10.97 7.56
C ALA A 61 9.89 -9.93 6.89
N ARG A 62 8.58 -10.05 7.00
CA ARG A 62 7.58 -9.10 6.44
C ARG A 62 7.39 -7.85 7.30
N ASN A 63 8.31 -7.55 8.21
CA ASN A 63 8.27 -6.28 8.94
C ASN A 63 8.65 -5.10 8.03
N ARG A 64 8.15 -3.92 8.36
CA ARG A 64 8.35 -2.69 7.59
C ARG A 64 9.38 -1.75 8.20
N GLY A 65 10.35 -2.28 8.94
CA GLY A 65 11.40 -1.50 9.58
C GLY A 65 12.16 -0.56 8.61
N HIS A 66 12.25 -0.93 7.34
CA HIS A 66 12.87 -0.09 6.31
C HIS A 66 12.12 1.23 6.02
N PHE A 67 10.86 1.36 6.43
CA PHE A 67 10.11 2.62 6.41
C PHE A 67 10.17 3.39 7.73
N SER A 68 10.79 2.83 8.77
CA SER A 68 10.98 3.52 10.05
C SER A 68 11.66 4.87 9.85
N LEU A 69 11.28 5.85 10.64
CA LEU A 69 11.75 7.23 10.54
C LEU A 69 11.30 7.97 9.26
N THR A 70 10.33 7.42 8.52
CA THR A 70 9.69 8.15 7.41
C THR A 70 8.36 8.71 7.89
N SER A 71 8.17 10.02 7.76
CA SER A 71 6.87 10.62 8.07
C SER A 71 5.82 10.19 7.05
N TRP A 72 4.56 10.16 7.49
CA TRP A 72 3.43 9.82 6.64
C TRP A 72 3.36 10.72 5.39
N GLU A 73 3.57 12.02 5.56
CA GLU A 73 3.56 13.01 4.48
C GLU A 73 4.60 12.71 3.39
N VAL A 74 5.81 12.31 3.80
CA VAL A 74 6.87 11.92 2.86
C VAL A 74 6.48 10.67 2.08
N LEU A 75 5.88 9.68 2.76
CA LEU A 75 5.38 8.48 2.09
C LEU A 75 4.25 8.81 1.12
N GLU A 76 3.29 9.64 1.52
CA GLU A 76 2.14 10.03 0.70
C GLU A 76 2.59 10.79 -0.56
N HIS A 77 3.50 11.76 -0.39
CA HIS A 77 4.06 12.54 -1.51
C HIS A 77 4.76 11.63 -2.53
N HIS A 78 5.69 10.79 -2.06
CA HIS A 78 6.43 9.91 -2.98
C HIS A 78 5.56 8.79 -3.56
N SER A 79 4.58 8.29 -2.82
CA SER A 79 3.64 7.28 -3.32
C SER A 79 2.79 7.83 -4.45
N SER A 80 2.29 9.06 -4.32
CA SER A 80 1.46 9.70 -5.36
C SER A 80 2.23 9.89 -6.66
N HIS A 81 3.47 10.38 -6.57
CA HIS A 81 4.35 10.54 -7.72
C HIS A 81 4.71 9.19 -8.39
N LEU A 82 5.09 8.19 -7.59
CA LEU A 82 5.44 6.87 -8.12
C LEU A 82 4.25 6.13 -8.72
N ALA A 83 3.07 6.28 -8.14
CA ALA A 83 1.86 5.65 -8.65
C ALA A 83 1.56 6.09 -10.08
N GLU A 84 1.63 7.40 -10.37
CA GLU A 84 1.36 7.94 -11.71
C GLU A 84 2.50 7.67 -12.70
N GLU A 85 3.75 7.91 -12.32
CA GLU A 85 4.86 7.91 -13.27
C GLU A 85 5.49 6.53 -13.47
N ARG A 86 5.47 5.69 -12.46
CA ARG A 86 6.18 4.40 -12.49
C ARG A 86 5.28 3.19 -12.46
N LEU A 87 4.23 3.20 -11.66
CA LEU A 87 3.41 2.01 -11.44
C LEU A 87 2.23 1.92 -12.41
N LYS A 88 1.62 3.03 -12.75
CA LYS A 88 0.54 3.07 -13.73
C LYS A 88 0.90 2.44 -15.08
N PRO A 89 2.11 2.67 -15.65
CA PRO A 89 2.53 2.00 -16.88
C PRO A 89 2.75 0.49 -16.73
N CYS A 90 2.87 -0.02 -15.49
CA CYS A 90 3.04 -1.45 -15.21
C CYS A 90 1.70 -2.17 -14.98
N ILE A 91 0.57 -1.49 -15.13
CA ILE A 91 -0.77 -2.09 -15.05
C ILE A 91 -1.06 -2.72 -16.40
N PRO A 92 -1.30 -4.04 -16.49
CA PRO A 92 -1.56 -4.72 -17.74
C PRO A 92 -2.94 -4.30 -18.32
N PRO A 93 -3.09 -4.33 -19.65
CA PRO A 93 -4.36 -3.97 -20.31
C PRO A 93 -5.56 -4.76 -19.77
N GLU A 94 -5.37 -6.04 -19.49
CA GLU A 94 -6.41 -6.94 -18.98
C GLU A 94 -6.94 -6.50 -17.61
N ALA A 95 -6.09 -5.87 -16.78
CA ALA A 95 -6.53 -5.31 -15.51
C ALA A 95 -7.45 -4.11 -15.73
N TRP A 96 -7.13 -3.24 -16.69
CA TRP A 96 -7.99 -2.10 -17.06
C TRP A 96 -9.32 -2.56 -17.64
N GLU A 97 -9.32 -3.55 -18.52
CA GLU A 97 -10.55 -4.13 -19.10
C GLU A 97 -11.44 -4.72 -18.00
N LYS A 98 -10.84 -5.44 -17.04
CA LYS A 98 -11.59 -6.02 -15.93
C LYS A 98 -12.22 -4.97 -15.03
N LEU A 99 -11.47 -3.92 -14.72
CA LEU A 99 -11.98 -2.79 -13.93
C LEU A 99 -13.12 -2.06 -14.65
N ALA A 100 -12.96 -1.83 -15.96
CA ALA A 100 -13.99 -1.21 -16.80
C ALA A 100 -15.27 -2.04 -16.80
N TRP A 101 -15.17 -3.36 -17.03
CA TRP A 101 -16.30 -4.26 -17.01
C TRP A 101 -17.07 -4.21 -15.68
N HIS A 102 -16.38 -4.23 -14.54
CA HIS A 102 -17.05 -4.13 -13.24
C HIS A 102 -17.76 -2.79 -13.04
N ARG A 103 -17.17 -1.68 -13.54
CA ARG A 103 -17.82 -0.36 -13.51
C ARG A 103 -19.10 -0.32 -14.34
N GLU A 104 -19.07 -0.88 -15.55
CA GLU A 104 -20.24 -0.98 -16.43
C GLU A 104 -21.38 -1.77 -15.78
N GLN A 105 -21.05 -2.78 -14.97
CA GLN A 105 -22.04 -3.55 -14.21
C GLN A 105 -22.54 -2.81 -12.95
N GLY A 106 -22.06 -1.61 -12.67
CA GLY A 106 -22.42 -0.85 -11.45
C GLY A 106 -21.85 -1.43 -10.16
N HIS A 107 -20.81 -2.27 -10.24
CA HIS A 107 -20.16 -2.83 -9.07
C HIS A 107 -19.25 -1.81 -8.40
N ARG A 108 -19.21 -1.81 -7.07
CA ARG A 108 -18.22 -1.04 -6.31
C ARG A 108 -16.86 -1.71 -6.41
N LEU A 109 -15.82 -0.94 -6.74
CA LEU A 109 -14.44 -1.42 -6.83
C LEU A 109 -13.73 -1.19 -5.50
N VAL A 110 -13.22 -2.25 -4.92
CA VAL A 110 -12.55 -2.22 -3.61
C VAL A 110 -11.14 -2.79 -3.74
N LEU A 111 -10.14 -1.97 -3.44
CA LEU A 111 -8.75 -2.41 -3.37
C LEU A 111 -8.44 -2.90 -1.95
N VAL A 112 -7.96 -4.13 -1.84
CA VAL A 112 -7.50 -4.72 -0.56
C VAL A 112 -6.09 -5.24 -0.78
N THR A 113 -5.11 -4.62 -0.15
CA THR A 113 -3.70 -4.96 -0.39
C THR A 113 -2.87 -4.93 0.88
N ALA A 114 -1.84 -5.76 0.94
CA ALA A 114 -0.86 -5.74 2.01
C ALA A 114 0.15 -4.58 1.90
N THR A 115 0.11 -3.79 0.84
CA THR A 115 0.97 -2.63 0.62
C THR A 115 0.72 -1.53 1.66
N VAL A 116 1.75 -0.71 1.96
CA VAL A 116 1.60 0.43 2.88
C VAL A 116 0.52 1.39 2.43
N ALA A 117 -0.29 1.85 3.38
CA ALA A 117 -1.50 2.63 3.10
C ALA A 117 -1.30 3.85 2.19
N PRO A 118 -0.24 4.68 2.30
CA PRO A 118 -0.02 5.79 1.38
C PRO A 118 0.11 5.34 -0.09
N MET A 119 0.79 4.22 -0.33
CA MET A 119 0.92 3.66 -1.67
C MET A 119 -0.38 3.01 -2.16
N ALA A 120 -1.07 2.28 -1.28
CA ALA A 120 -2.38 1.70 -1.60
C ALA A 120 -3.39 2.78 -2.00
N GLU A 121 -3.44 3.88 -1.25
CA GLU A 121 -4.32 5.02 -1.54
C GLU A 121 -3.94 5.73 -2.85
N ALA A 122 -2.64 5.91 -3.12
CA ALA A 122 -2.17 6.48 -4.37
C ALA A 122 -2.59 5.62 -5.58
N MET A 123 -2.36 4.30 -5.50
CA MET A 123 -2.78 3.37 -6.54
C MET A 123 -4.30 3.27 -6.65
N GLY A 124 -5.02 3.33 -5.54
CA GLY A 124 -6.48 3.38 -5.55
C GLY A 124 -7.04 4.59 -6.30
N ARG A 125 -6.38 5.75 -6.19
CA ARG A 125 -6.73 6.94 -7.00
C ARG A 125 -6.46 6.72 -8.48
N VAL A 126 -5.29 6.17 -8.83
CA VAL A 126 -4.92 5.86 -10.23
C VAL A 126 -5.93 4.89 -10.85
N LEU A 127 -6.30 3.85 -10.11
CA LEU A 127 -7.22 2.80 -10.57
C LEU A 127 -8.69 3.22 -10.47
N GLY A 128 -9.02 4.35 -9.84
CA GLY A 128 -10.40 4.82 -9.65
C GLY A 128 -11.21 3.93 -8.72
N MET A 129 -10.60 3.45 -7.62
CA MET A 129 -11.28 2.60 -6.63
C MET A 129 -12.25 3.38 -5.74
N ASP A 130 -13.39 2.78 -5.42
CA ASP A 130 -14.39 3.36 -4.51
C ASP A 130 -13.97 3.27 -3.04
N ALA A 131 -13.21 2.22 -2.71
CA ALA A 131 -12.63 2.03 -1.39
C ALA A 131 -11.25 1.37 -1.48
N VAL A 132 -10.39 1.71 -0.53
CA VAL A 132 -9.00 1.20 -0.46
C VAL A 132 -8.69 0.77 0.96
N TYR A 133 -8.17 -0.43 1.10
CA TYR A 133 -7.67 -1.00 2.34
C TYR A 133 -6.20 -1.38 2.15
N GLY A 134 -5.31 -0.61 2.78
CA GLY A 134 -3.87 -0.86 2.82
C GLY A 134 -3.40 -1.14 4.24
N CYS A 135 -2.13 -1.47 4.42
CA CYS A 135 -1.53 -1.65 5.74
C CYS A 135 -0.94 -0.34 6.27
N GLY A 136 -1.25 0.01 7.50
CA GLY A 136 -0.73 1.21 8.18
C GLY A 136 -1.44 1.49 9.49
N PRO A 137 -0.97 2.48 10.25
CA PRO A 137 -1.66 2.91 11.45
C PRO A 137 -3.02 3.52 11.08
N PRO A 138 -4.01 3.40 11.97
CA PRO A 138 -5.33 4.01 11.77
C PRO A 138 -5.26 5.54 11.76
N GLU A 139 -4.26 6.12 12.41
CA GLU A 139 -4.03 7.56 12.47
C GLU A 139 -2.90 7.98 11.51
N ARG A 140 -3.17 8.98 10.70
CA ARG A 140 -2.23 9.50 9.67
C ARG A 140 -1.14 10.41 10.24
N THR A 141 -0.95 10.40 11.53
CA THR A 141 0.02 11.27 12.23
C THR A 141 1.16 10.45 12.78
N GLY A 142 2.38 10.82 12.41
CA GLY A 142 3.59 10.29 13.02
C GLY A 142 4.56 9.59 12.08
N ILE A 143 5.59 9.06 12.68
CA ILE A 143 6.65 8.29 12.05
C ILE A 143 6.28 6.82 12.14
N LEU A 144 6.33 6.08 11.03
CA LEU A 144 6.06 4.64 11.04
C LEU A 144 7.07 3.90 11.92
N SER A 145 6.59 3.12 12.88
CA SER A 145 7.44 2.35 13.80
C SER A 145 7.90 1.01 13.22
N GLY A 146 7.39 0.62 12.07
CA GLY A 146 7.71 -0.66 11.41
C GLY A 146 6.99 -1.88 12.00
N SER A 147 6.31 -1.74 13.14
CA SER A 147 5.56 -2.83 13.80
C SER A 147 4.05 -2.76 13.57
N GLU A 148 3.58 -1.76 12.84
CA GLU A 148 2.16 -1.43 12.72
C GLU A 148 1.44 -2.40 11.79
N ARG A 149 0.49 -3.12 12.37
CA ARG A 149 -0.47 -3.97 11.68
C ARG A 149 -1.86 -3.38 11.90
N GLY A 150 -2.29 -2.63 10.93
CA GLY A 150 -3.64 -2.11 10.89
C GLY A 150 -4.07 -1.96 9.43
N TRP A 151 -5.35 -2.12 9.18
CA TRP A 151 -5.94 -1.75 7.91
C TRP A 151 -6.31 -0.27 8.00
N SER A 152 -5.85 0.55 7.06
CA SER A 152 -6.31 1.92 6.98
C SER A 152 -7.77 1.92 6.52
N VAL A 153 -8.64 2.56 7.31
CA VAL A 153 -10.04 2.75 6.91
C VAL A 153 -10.08 3.85 5.85
N PRO A 154 -10.79 3.62 4.73
CA PRO A 154 -10.90 4.64 3.69
C PRO A 154 -11.60 5.88 4.24
N ARG A 155 -11.14 7.08 3.86
CA ARG A 155 -11.95 8.27 3.99
C ARG A 155 -13.22 8.07 3.19
N ARG A 156 -14.37 8.04 3.84
CA ARG A 156 -15.64 8.28 3.15
C ARG A 156 -15.53 9.63 2.45
N LYS A 157 -15.30 9.64 1.15
CA LYS A 157 -15.61 10.81 0.36
C LYS A 157 -17.10 11.02 0.48
N GLY A 158 -17.47 12.25 0.78
CA GLY A 158 -18.78 12.70 1.22
C GLY A 158 -19.96 12.08 0.50
N LYS A 159 -21.11 12.18 1.17
CA LYS A 159 -22.42 11.79 0.68
C LYS A 159 -22.54 12.03 -0.83
N VAL A 160 -22.72 10.93 -1.55
CA VAL A 160 -23.37 11.01 -2.86
C VAL A 160 -24.84 11.28 -2.56
N PRO A 161 -25.47 12.27 -3.21
CA PRO A 161 -26.86 12.61 -3.04
C PRO A 161 -27.80 11.43 -3.39
#